data_8d0ccf271d197967fa25cb627e191281
#
_entry.id   8d0ccf271d197967fa25cb627e191281
#
_cell.length_a   1.000
_cell.length_b   1.000
_cell.length_c   1.000
_cell.angle_alpha   90.00
_cell.angle_beta   90.00
_cell.angle_gamma   90.00
#
_symmetry.space_group_name_H-M   'P 1'
#
loop_
_entity.id
_entity.type
_entity.pdbx_description
1 polymer ?
#
loop_
_entity_poly.entity_id
_entity_poly.type
_entity_poly.pdbx_seq_one_letter_code
_entity_poly.pdbx_strand_id
1 'polypeptide(L)'
;MLIESLAQKTKLALMTVLATIGGCTLICGFTVWCCISLVTKEREQIYILDGDIPFLAQRAKLEANFTMEAKAHIQLFHQYFFNLPPDNDYIKWTVGKAMYMADGTALKQKQALDENGFYSDIISSSAVCTIMCDSIQFDEHERKFTYYGTQLIKRRTRDLKRSMVTTGYIESVPRTRNNPHGLMITNWRTLRSEERRV
;
A
#
# COMPACT_ATOMS: atom_id res chain seq x y z
N MET A 1 39.66 52.79 50.85
CA MET A 1 38.81 51.76 51.51
C MET A 1 37.34 51.76 51.07
N LEU A 2 36.61 52.91 51.21
CA LEU A 2 35.14 52.91 50.88
C LEU A 2 34.88 52.75 49.36
N ILE A 3 35.68 53.37 48.50
CA ILE A 3 35.55 53.36 47.05
C ILE A 3 35.93 51.97 46.47
N GLU A 4 36.93 51.28 46.98
CA GLU A 4 37.36 49.96 46.62
C GLU A 4 36.27 48.90 46.98
N SER A 5 35.64 49.02 48.11
CA SER A 5 34.53 48.15 48.54
C SER A 5 33.28 48.31 47.67
N LEU A 6 33.00 49.55 47.20
CA LEU A 6 31.91 49.79 46.23
C LEU A 6 32.21 49.21 44.85
N ALA A 7 33.43 49.37 44.34
CA ALA A 7 33.82 48.79 43.06
C ALA A 7 33.79 47.23 43.05
N GLN A 8 34.20 46.63 44.18
CA GLN A 8 34.09 45.16 44.32
C GLN A 8 32.63 44.68 44.38
N LYS A 9 31.75 45.40 45.08
CA LYS A 9 30.29 45.05 45.15
C LYS A 9 29.59 45.20 43.79
N THR A 10 29.91 46.25 43.03
CA THR A 10 29.35 46.44 41.67
C THR A 10 29.86 45.39 40.71
N LYS A 11 31.14 44.98 40.80
CA LYS A 11 31.69 43.90 39.97
C LYS A 11 31.05 42.53 40.28
N LEU A 12 30.81 42.26 41.60
CA LEU A 12 30.13 41.06 42.01
C LEU A 12 28.68 41.02 41.53
N ALA A 13 27.95 42.14 41.66
CA ALA A 13 26.58 42.27 41.16
C ALA A 13 26.49 42.10 39.64
N LEU A 14 27.46 42.65 38.88
CA LEU A 14 27.51 42.45 37.42
C LEU A 14 27.76 41.01 37.06
N MET A 15 28.66 40.31 37.75
CA MET A 15 28.93 38.90 37.53
C MET A 15 27.71 38.01 37.83
N THR A 16 26.98 38.30 38.90
CA THR A 16 25.76 37.54 39.24
C THR A 16 24.67 37.73 38.19
N VAL A 17 24.47 38.97 37.70
CA VAL A 17 23.50 39.26 36.65
C VAL A 17 23.88 38.54 35.33
N LEU A 18 25.15 38.58 34.95
CA LEU A 18 25.61 37.86 33.75
C LEU A 18 25.45 36.35 33.88
N ALA A 19 25.74 35.80 35.08
CA ALA A 19 25.56 34.37 35.34
C ALA A 19 24.07 33.93 35.28
N THR A 20 23.16 34.77 35.83
CA THR A 20 21.71 34.48 35.77
C THR A 20 21.18 34.58 34.34
N ILE A 21 21.57 35.59 33.56
CA ILE A 21 21.18 35.70 32.15
C ILE A 21 21.70 34.49 31.36
N GLY A 22 22.98 34.11 31.57
CA GLY A 22 23.55 32.91 30.91
C GLY A 22 22.83 31.63 31.30
N GLY A 23 22.47 31.47 32.57
CA GLY A 23 21.68 30.32 33.03
C GLY A 23 20.29 30.26 32.42
N CYS A 24 19.57 31.41 32.38
CA CYS A 24 18.25 31.49 31.76
C CYS A 24 18.28 31.16 30.25
N THR A 25 19.28 31.67 29.52
CA THR A 25 19.39 31.40 28.07
C THR A 25 19.68 29.92 27.78
N LEU A 26 20.51 29.26 28.59
CA LEU A 26 20.76 27.81 28.46
C LEU A 26 19.49 26.98 28.74
N ILE A 27 18.72 27.33 29.79
CA ILE A 27 17.47 26.64 30.12
C ILE A 27 16.44 26.81 28.98
N CYS A 28 16.27 28.06 28.49
CA CYS A 28 15.35 28.33 27.38
C CYS A 28 15.79 27.58 26.10
N GLY A 29 17.06 27.58 25.78
CA GLY A 29 17.58 26.82 24.62
C GLY A 29 17.36 25.32 24.73
N PHE A 30 17.56 24.75 25.93
CA PHE A 30 17.33 23.35 26.20
C PHE A 30 15.82 22.97 26.11
N THR A 31 14.95 23.82 26.67
CA THR A 31 13.49 23.57 26.59
C THR A 31 12.98 23.64 25.17
N VAL A 32 13.42 24.62 24.38
CA VAL A 32 13.07 24.72 22.94
C VAL A 32 13.55 23.50 22.18
N TRP A 33 14.79 23.07 22.43
CA TRP A 33 15.33 21.86 21.80
C TRP A 33 14.55 20.60 22.18
N CYS A 34 14.19 20.42 23.45
CA CYS A 34 13.33 19.32 23.89
C CYS A 34 11.94 19.36 23.24
N CYS A 35 11.30 20.53 23.17
CA CYS A 35 10.00 20.69 22.52
C CYS A 35 10.05 20.34 21.03
N ILE A 36 11.07 20.82 20.30
CA ILE A 36 11.25 20.48 18.88
C ILE A 36 11.47 18.98 18.70
N SER A 37 12.30 18.38 19.57
CA SER A 37 12.58 16.93 19.52
C SER A 37 11.34 16.07 19.79
N LEU A 38 10.48 16.48 20.72
CA LEU A 38 9.20 15.82 21.01
C LEU A 38 8.23 15.97 19.85
N VAL A 39 8.06 17.19 19.32
CA VAL A 39 7.13 17.46 18.20
C VAL A 39 7.56 16.73 16.92
N THR A 40 8.86 16.64 16.62
CA THR A 40 9.35 15.88 15.48
C THR A 40 9.10 14.39 15.64
N LYS A 41 9.24 13.85 16.85
CA LYS A 41 8.98 12.44 17.15
C LYS A 41 7.50 12.08 17.07
N GLU A 42 6.61 12.98 17.48
CA GLU A 42 5.15 12.76 17.38
C GLU A 42 4.62 12.96 15.96
N ARG A 43 5.26 13.78 15.13
CA ARG A 43 4.86 13.93 13.71
C ARG A 43 5.09 12.69 12.86
N GLU A 44 5.85 11.72 13.34
CA GLU A 44 6.02 10.40 12.68
C GLU A 44 4.83 9.45 12.94
N GLN A 45 3.92 9.81 13.83
CA GLN A 45 2.74 9.02 14.16
C GLN A 45 1.50 9.66 13.54
N ILE A 46 0.91 8.99 12.55
CA ILE A 46 -0.37 9.38 11.98
C ILE A 46 -1.45 8.55 12.67
N TYR A 47 -2.37 9.21 13.35
CA TYR A 47 -3.57 8.58 13.90
C TYR A 47 -4.62 8.49 12.77
N ILE A 48 -4.94 7.29 12.34
CA ILE A 48 -6.07 7.05 11.46
C ILE A 48 -7.23 6.62 12.36
N LEU A 49 -8.27 7.44 12.42
CA LEU A 49 -9.54 7.11 13.04
C LEU A 49 -10.37 6.33 12.01
N ASP A 50 -10.42 5.02 12.16
CA ASP A 50 -11.37 4.17 11.45
C ASP A 50 -12.28 3.52 12.51
N GLY A 51 -13.48 4.12 12.67
CA GLY A 51 -14.39 3.75 13.74
C GLY A 51 -13.91 4.18 15.14
N ASP A 52 -14.45 3.57 16.19
CA ASP A 52 -14.21 3.94 17.61
C ASP A 52 -12.86 3.46 18.19
N ILE A 53 -11.94 2.93 17.37
CA ILE A 53 -10.64 2.43 17.85
C ILE A 53 -9.51 3.27 17.24
N PRO A 54 -8.73 4.02 18.06
CA PRO A 54 -7.56 4.72 17.58
C PRO A 54 -6.46 3.73 17.20
N PHE A 55 -6.25 3.51 15.89
CA PHE A 55 -5.13 2.72 15.41
C PHE A 55 -3.87 3.61 15.31
N LEU A 56 -2.85 3.29 16.10
CA LEU A 56 -1.53 3.92 16.01
C LEU A 56 -0.84 3.42 14.73
N ALA A 57 -1.09 4.09 13.61
CA ALA A 57 -0.32 3.84 12.40
C ALA A 57 1.03 4.54 12.53
N GLN A 58 2.05 3.80 12.94
CA GLN A 58 3.42 4.26 12.83
C GLN A 58 3.70 4.52 11.34
N ARG A 59 4.15 5.72 10.99
CA ARG A 59 4.61 6.05 9.64
C ARG A 59 5.86 5.21 9.35
N ALA A 60 5.65 3.91 9.15
CA ALA A 60 6.70 3.05 8.63
C ALA A 60 7.20 3.68 7.34
N LYS A 61 8.52 3.74 7.17
CA LYS A 61 9.16 4.31 5.97
C LYS A 61 8.37 3.86 4.75
N LEU A 62 7.94 4.80 3.93
CA LEU A 62 7.09 4.57 2.74
C LEU A 62 7.56 3.36 1.91
N GLU A 63 8.87 3.10 1.91
CA GLU A 63 9.51 1.99 1.20
C GLU A 63 9.25 0.62 1.85
N ALA A 64 9.21 0.51 3.18
CA ALA A 64 9.01 -0.77 3.85
C ALA A 64 7.56 -1.30 3.66
N ASN A 65 6.59 -0.41 3.49
CA ASN A 65 5.19 -0.79 3.27
C ASN A 65 4.84 -0.95 1.78
N PHE A 66 5.66 -0.41 0.86
CA PHE A 66 5.37 -0.46 -0.58
C PHE A 66 5.24 -1.90 -1.08
N THR A 67 6.17 -2.77 -0.71
CA THR A 67 6.14 -4.20 -1.10
C THR A 67 4.88 -4.90 -0.62
N MET A 68 4.44 -4.64 0.60
CA MET A 68 3.21 -5.24 1.14
C MET A 68 1.97 -4.68 0.44
N GLU A 69 1.92 -3.36 0.21
CA GLU A 69 0.83 -2.70 -0.51
C GLU A 69 0.77 -3.15 -1.98
N ALA A 70 1.93 -3.30 -2.64
CA ALA A 70 2.02 -3.84 -3.99
C ALA A 70 1.51 -5.28 -4.08
N LYS A 71 1.91 -6.16 -3.17
CA LYS A 71 1.41 -7.54 -3.12
C LYS A 71 -0.10 -7.59 -2.87
N ALA A 72 -0.62 -6.78 -1.96
CA ALA A 72 -2.06 -6.68 -1.69
C ALA A 72 -2.82 -6.20 -2.94
N HIS A 73 -2.30 -5.19 -3.63
CA HIS A 73 -2.87 -4.66 -4.86
C HIS A 73 -2.89 -5.71 -5.98
N ILE A 74 -1.79 -6.44 -6.19
CA ILE A 74 -1.69 -7.53 -7.17
C ILE A 74 -2.72 -8.63 -6.85
N GLN A 75 -2.82 -9.04 -5.59
CA GLN A 75 -3.78 -10.06 -5.17
C GLN A 75 -5.22 -9.60 -5.41
N LEU A 76 -5.55 -8.38 -5.03
CA LEU A 76 -6.89 -7.79 -5.21
C LEU A 76 -7.26 -7.67 -6.69
N PHE A 77 -6.32 -7.26 -7.55
CA PHE A 77 -6.52 -7.24 -9.00
C PHE A 77 -6.89 -8.60 -9.55
N HIS A 78 -6.14 -9.66 -9.17
CA HIS A 78 -6.43 -11.02 -9.64
C HIS A 78 -7.77 -11.52 -9.11
N GLN A 79 -8.15 -11.16 -7.89
CA GLN A 79 -9.47 -11.50 -7.34
C GLN A 79 -10.59 -10.84 -8.15
N TYR A 80 -10.49 -9.55 -8.45
CA TYR A 80 -11.50 -8.87 -9.27
C TYR A 80 -11.55 -9.39 -10.71
N PHE A 81 -10.42 -9.81 -11.26
CA PHE A 81 -10.37 -10.28 -12.64
C PHE A 81 -10.85 -11.72 -12.83
N PHE A 82 -10.65 -12.60 -11.84
CA PHE A 82 -10.86 -14.05 -11.97
C PHE A 82 -11.88 -14.66 -11.00
N ASN A 83 -12.36 -13.95 -9.98
CA ASN A 83 -13.47 -14.44 -9.14
C ASN A 83 -14.81 -14.08 -9.80
N LEU A 84 -15.33 -15.01 -10.55
CA LEU A 84 -16.47 -14.80 -11.44
C LEU A 84 -17.58 -15.82 -11.14
N PRO A 85 -18.67 -15.39 -10.49
CA PRO A 85 -19.89 -16.18 -10.41
C PRO A 85 -20.64 -16.13 -11.76
N PRO A 86 -21.60 -17.03 -12.02
CA PRO A 86 -22.39 -17.05 -13.25
C PRO A 86 -23.46 -15.96 -13.31
N ASP A 87 -23.05 -14.72 -13.11
CA ASP A 87 -23.89 -13.52 -13.12
C ASP A 87 -23.22 -12.44 -14.00
N ASN A 88 -23.89 -12.07 -15.08
CA ASN A 88 -23.37 -11.15 -16.08
C ASN A 88 -23.09 -9.74 -15.51
N ASP A 89 -23.98 -9.24 -14.65
CA ASP A 89 -23.85 -7.90 -14.09
C ASP A 89 -22.73 -7.84 -13.05
N TYR A 90 -22.62 -8.90 -12.24
CA TYR A 90 -21.50 -9.03 -11.31
C TYR A 90 -20.15 -9.17 -12.04
N ILE A 91 -20.08 -9.97 -13.11
CA ILE A 91 -18.87 -10.12 -13.93
C ILE A 91 -18.43 -8.75 -14.49
N LYS A 92 -19.36 -8.01 -15.09
CA LYS A 92 -19.10 -6.66 -15.61
C LYS A 92 -18.59 -5.72 -14.53
N TRP A 93 -19.23 -5.74 -13.37
CA TRP A 93 -18.86 -4.88 -12.25
C TRP A 93 -17.47 -5.22 -11.70
N THR A 94 -17.21 -6.51 -11.41
CA THR A 94 -15.94 -6.92 -10.79
C THR A 94 -14.75 -6.78 -11.73
N VAL A 95 -14.90 -7.19 -13.01
CA VAL A 95 -13.85 -6.98 -14.02
C VAL A 95 -13.65 -5.49 -14.29
N GLY A 96 -14.73 -4.68 -14.28
CA GLY A 96 -14.65 -3.23 -14.36
C GLY A 96 -13.79 -2.63 -13.23
N LYS A 97 -13.89 -3.16 -12.01
CA LYS A 97 -13.01 -2.76 -10.88
C LYS A 97 -11.54 -3.09 -11.15
N ALA A 98 -11.25 -4.26 -11.70
CA ALA A 98 -9.89 -4.63 -12.07
C ALA A 98 -9.28 -3.66 -13.11
N MET A 99 -10.08 -3.13 -14.04
CA MET A 99 -9.61 -2.19 -15.07
C MET A 99 -9.11 -0.84 -14.50
N TYR A 100 -9.56 -0.43 -13.30
CA TYR A 100 -9.01 0.76 -12.63
C TYR A 100 -7.65 0.51 -11.97
N MET A 101 -7.23 -0.76 -11.87
CA MET A 101 -6.00 -1.18 -11.19
C MET A 101 -4.88 -1.53 -12.15
N ALA A 102 -5.16 -1.59 -13.46
CA ALA A 102 -4.21 -2.02 -14.48
C ALA A 102 -4.32 -1.15 -15.74
N ASP A 103 -3.28 -1.20 -16.55
CA ASP A 103 -3.19 -0.48 -17.83
C ASP A 103 -3.97 -1.16 -18.97
N GLY A 104 -3.82 -0.63 -20.19
CA GLY A 104 -4.47 -1.18 -21.39
C GLY A 104 -4.11 -2.63 -21.72
N THR A 105 -3.08 -3.21 -21.11
CA THR A 105 -2.74 -4.64 -21.33
C THR A 105 -3.76 -5.56 -20.69
N ALA A 106 -4.30 -5.19 -19.52
CA ALA A 106 -5.40 -5.94 -18.90
C ALA A 106 -6.71 -5.85 -19.72
N LEU A 107 -6.97 -4.69 -20.32
CA LEU A 107 -8.12 -4.51 -21.22
C LEU A 107 -8.01 -5.42 -22.44
N LYS A 108 -6.83 -5.52 -23.05
CA LYS A 108 -6.59 -6.44 -24.18
C LYS A 108 -6.84 -7.90 -23.78
N GLN A 109 -6.37 -8.31 -22.59
CA GLN A 109 -6.62 -9.66 -22.08
C GLN A 109 -8.12 -9.91 -21.82
N LYS A 110 -8.82 -8.93 -21.25
CA LYS A 110 -10.27 -9.00 -21.08
C LYS A 110 -10.99 -9.19 -22.43
N GLN A 111 -10.62 -8.41 -23.44
CA GLN A 111 -11.21 -8.50 -24.78
C GLN A 111 -10.94 -9.87 -25.40
N ALA A 112 -9.72 -10.39 -25.32
CA ALA A 112 -9.40 -11.73 -25.83
C ALA A 112 -10.20 -12.84 -25.13
N LEU A 113 -10.44 -12.73 -23.82
CA LEU A 113 -11.28 -13.69 -23.10
C LEU A 113 -12.75 -13.57 -23.52
N ASP A 114 -13.25 -12.38 -23.78
CA ASP A 114 -14.61 -12.13 -24.24
C ASP A 114 -14.82 -12.69 -25.65
N GLU A 115 -13.91 -12.42 -26.58
CA GLU A 115 -13.91 -12.95 -27.95
C GLU A 115 -13.84 -14.48 -27.98
N ASN A 116 -13.12 -15.10 -27.05
CA ASN A 116 -13.07 -16.56 -26.90
C ASN A 116 -14.28 -17.16 -26.17
N GLY A 117 -15.30 -16.35 -25.84
CA GLY A 117 -16.54 -16.81 -25.19
C GLY A 117 -16.38 -17.19 -23.72
N PHE A 118 -15.26 -16.85 -23.05
CA PHE A 118 -14.98 -17.27 -21.69
C PHE A 118 -16.04 -16.86 -20.69
N TYR A 119 -16.54 -15.63 -20.76
CA TYR A 119 -17.59 -15.14 -19.86
C TYR A 119 -18.94 -15.77 -20.17
N SER A 120 -19.27 -15.97 -21.45
CA SER A 120 -20.50 -16.65 -21.88
C SER A 120 -20.52 -18.11 -21.43
N ASP A 121 -19.37 -18.79 -21.46
CA ASP A 121 -19.24 -20.16 -20.97
C ASP A 121 -19.44 -20.28 -19.46
N ILE A 122 -18.97 -19.32 -18.68
CA ILE A 122 -19.20 -19.26 -17.24
C ILE A 122 -20.69 -19.16 -16.93
N ILE A 123 -21.40 -18.27 -17.64
CA ILE A 123 -22.83 -18.06 -17.45
C ILE A 123 -23.64 -19.27 -17.88
N SER A 124 -23.41 -19.76 -19.10
CA SER A 124 -24.17 -20.87 -19.69
C SER A 124 -23.98 -22.20 -18.96
N SER A 125 -22.75 -22.46 -18.47
CA SER A 125 -22.46 -23.64 -17.67
C SER A 125 -22.78 -23.51 -16.18
N SER A 126 -23.28 -22.34 -15.74
CA SER A 126 -23.45 -22.01 -14.31
C SER A 126 -22.16 -22.28 -13.51
N ALA A 127 -21.02 -21.96 -14.09
CA ALA A 127 -19.72 -22.18 -13.47
C ALA A 127 -19.39 -21.09 -12.47
N VAL A 128 -18.73 -21.43 -11.37
CA VAL A 128 -18.14 -20.47 -10.42
C VAL A 128 -16.63 -20.54 -10.54
N CYS A 129 -16.03 -19.44 -10.95
CA CYS A 129 -14.56 -19.31 -11.00
C CYS A 129 -14.05 -18.64 -9.73
N THR A 130 -13.03 -19.20 -9.11
CA THR A 130 -12.36 -18.65 -7.94
C THR A 130 -10.85 -18.72 -8.15
N ILE A 131 -10.12 -17.65 -7.84
CA ILE A 131 -8.65 -17.63 -7.85
C ILE A 131 -8.13 -17.65 -6.42
N MET A 132 -7.19 -18.54 -6.15
CA MET A 132 -6.44 -18.59 -4.90
C MET A 132 -5.01 -18.16 -5.19
N CYS A 133 -4.50 -17.23 -4.40
CA CYS A 133 -3.10 -16.80 -4.47
C CYS A 133 -2.22 -17.83 -3.77
N ASP A 134 -1.33 -18.45 -4.49
CA ASP A 134 -0.35 -19.39 -3.93
C ASP A 134 0.90 -18.64 -3.43
N SER A 135 1.43 -17.72 -4.25
CA SER A 135 2.55 -16.84 -3.87
C SER A 135 2.68 -15.64 -4.81
N ILE A 136 3.32 -14.57 -4.33
CA ILE A 136 3.68 -13.40 -5.12
C ILE A 136 5.16 -13.11 -4.89
N GLN A 137 5.95 -13.23 -5.94
CA GLN A 137 7.32 -12.76 -5.97
C GLN A 137 7.31 -11.32 -6.47
N PHE A 138 7.94 -10.43 -5.72
CA PHE A 138 8.02 -9.01 -6.06
C PHE A 138 9.47 -8.54 -5.95
N ASP A 139 10.00 -8.01 -7.05
CA ASP A 139 11.30 -7.36 -7.11
C ASP A 139 11.11 -5.85 -6.92
N GLU A 140 11.67 -5.31 -5.84
CA GLU A 140 11.55 -3.89 -5.48
C GLU A 140 12.33 -2.98 -6.42
N HIS A 141 13.47 -3.44 -6.97
CA HIS A 141 14.31 -2.65 -7.85
C HIS A 141 13.70 -2.47 -9.23
N GLU A 142 13.23 -3.57 -9.81
CA GLU A 142 12.58 -3.56 -11.11
C GLU A 142 11.08 -3.23 -11.01
N ARG A 143 10.51 -3.19 -9.80
CA ARG A 143 9.06 -3.09 -9.53
C ARG A 143 8.26 -4.12 -10.31
N LYS A 144 8.85 -5.28 -10.52
CA LYS A 144 8.30 -6.38 -11.29
C LYS A 144 7.72 -7.43 -10.36
N PHE A 145 6.59 -7.98 -10.75
CA PHE A 145 5.99 -9.09 -10.01
C PHE A 145 5.83 -10.34 -10.88
N THR A 146 5.83 -11.48 -10.18
CA THR A 146 5.32 -12.74 -10.70
C THR A 146 4.31 -13.28 -9.71
N TYR A 147 3.08 -13.42 -10.16
CA TYR A 147 1.97 -13.97 -9.39
C TYR A 147 1.78 -15.44 -9.75
N TYR A 148 1.71 -16.28 -8.74
CA TYR A 148 1.37 -17.70 -8.85
C TYR A 148 0.02 -17.91 -8.18
N GLY A 149 -0.91 -18.50 -8.90
CA GLY A 149 -2.23 -18.77 -8.36
C GLY A 149 -2.85 -20.01 -8.96
N THR A 150 -3.83 -20.53 -8.26
CA THR A 150 -4.63 -21.66 -8.67
C THR A 150 -6.07 -21.20 -8.88
N GLN A 151 -6.56 -21.29 -10.11
CA GLN A 151 -7.94 -21.05 -10.46
C GLN A 151 -8.75 -22.35 -10.35
N LEU A 152 -9.82 -22.30 -9.58
CA LEU A 152 -10.80 -23.37 -9.46
C LEU A 152 -12.06 -22.96 -10.20
N ILE A 153 -12.49 -23.76 -11.17
CA ILE A 153 -13.71 -23.57 -11.94
C ILE A 153 -14.65 -24.71 -11.57
N LYS A 154 -15.63 -24.40 -10.72
CA LYS A 154 -16.66 -25.34 -10.28
C LYS A 154 -17.82 -25.34 -11.28
N ARG A 155 -18.14 -26.50 -11.84
CA ARG A 155 -19.24 -26.72 -12.78
C ARG A 155 -20.18 -27.80 -12.21
N ARG A 156 -21.41 -27.83 -12.69
CA ARG A 156 -22.38 -28.88 -12.30
C ARG A 156 -21.92 -30.31 -12.60
N THR A 157 -21.13 -30.48 -13.65
CA THR A 157 -20.68 -31.80 -14.16
C THR A 157 -19.31 -32.19 -13.67
N ARG A 158 -18.39 -31.25 -13.50
CA ARG A 158 -17.00 -31.51 -13.13
C ARG A 158 -16.27 -30.25 -12.72
N ASP A 159 -15.43 -30.36 -11.69
CA ASP A 159 -14.51 -29.30 -11.28
C ASP A 159 -13.24 -29.33 -12.15
N LEU A 160 -12.73 -28.14 -12.43
CA LEU A 160 -11.53 -27.93 -13.18
C LEU A 160 -10.56 -27.07 -12.35
N LYS A 161 -9.33 -27.53 -12.23
CA LYS A 161 -8.26 -26.82 -11.55
C LYS A 161 -7.22 -26.37 -12.56
N ARG A 162 -6.89 -25.08 -12.57
CA ARG A 162 -5.93 -24.48 -13.50
C ARG A 162 -4.85 -23.73 -12.73
N SER A 163 -3.58 -24.10 -12.93
CA SER A 163 -2.45 -23.31 -12.45
C SER A 163 -2.25 -22.10 -13.36
N MET A 164 -2.06 -20.93 -12.78
CA MET A 164 -1.89 -19.69 -13.51
C MET A 164 -0.65 -18.96 -13.01
N VAL A 165 0.18 -18.50 -13.94
CA VAL A 165 1.33 -17.63 -13.64
C VAL A 165 1.20 -16.39 -14.49
N THR A 166 1.18 -15.22 -13.82
CA THR A 166 1.15 -13.93 -14.50
C THR A 166 2.31 -13.06 -14.05
N THR A 167 2.67 -12.09 -14.87
CA THR A 167 3.72 -11.12 -14.55
C THR A 167 3.33 -9.73 -15.05
N GLY A 168 3.97 -8.72 -14.50
CA GLY A 168 3.81 -7.33 -14.85
C GLY A 168 4.70 -6.45 -14.00
N TYR A 169 4.49 -5.15 -14.09
CA TYR A 169 5.20 -4.15 -13.30
C TYR A 169 4.20 -3.34 -12.47
N ILE A 170 4.68 -2.72 -11.41
CA ILE A 170 3.89 -1.84 -10.55
C ILE A 170 4.42 -0.41 -10.69
N GLU A 171 3.54 0.50 -11.08
CA GLU A 171 3.80 1.94 -11.13
C GLU A 171 2.96 2.68 -10.09
N SER A 172 3.54 3.72 -9.50
CA SER A 172 2.80 4.59 -8.57
C SER A 172 2.01 5.63 -9.37
N VAL A 173 0.72 5.74 -9.07
CA VAL A 173 -0.21 6.71 -9.69
C VAL A 173 -0.97 7.46 -8.60
N PRO A 174 -1.58 8.61 -8.91
CA PRO A 174 -2.43 9.29 -7.93
C PRO A 174 -3.55 8.38 -7.41
N ARG A 175 -3.79 8.42 -6.10
CA ARG A 175 -4.88 7.67 -5.47
C ARG A 175 -6.23 8.22 -5.90
N THR A 176 -7.14 7.32 -6.20
CA THR A 176 -8.52 7.65 -6.57
C THR A 176 -9.50 6.78 -5.79
N ARG A 177 -10.79 7.15 -5.79
CA ARG A 177 -11.84 6.34 -5.15
C ARG A 177 -11.89 4.90 -5.68
N ASN A 178 -11.56 4.69 -6.97
CA ASN A 178 -11.58 3.38 -7.61
C ASN A 178 -10.23 2.65 -7.52
N ASN A 179 -9.16 3.38 -7.17
CA ASN A 179 -7.82 2.82 -6.95
C ASN A 179 -7.20 3.46 -5.69
N PRO A 180 -7.61 3.01 -4.50
CA PRO A 180 -7.17 3.62 -3.23
C PRO A 180 -5.71 3.35 -2.91
N HIS A 181 -5.13 2.27 -3.42
CA HIS A 181 -3.69 1.99 -3.25
C HIS A 181 -2.81 2.98 -4.03
N GLY A 182 -3.32 3.60 -5.11
CA GLY A 182 -2.53 4.47 -5.97
C GLY A 182 -1.40 3.71 -6.69
N LEU A 183 -1.68 2.48 -7.07
CA LEU A 183 -0.78 1.59 -7.79
C LEU A 183 -1.43 1.15 -9.10
N MET A 184 -0.64 1.06 -10.16
CA MET A 184 -1.08 0.63 -11.49
C MET A 184 -0.26 -0.58 -11.92
N ILE A 185 -0.94 -1.66 -12.28
CA ILE A 185 -0.30 -2.81 -12.91
C ILE A 185 -0.09 -2.48 -14.38
N THR A 186 1.15 -2.53 -14.84
CA THR A 186 1.50 -2.26 -16.23
C THR A 186 2.15 -3.47 -16.89
N ASN A 187 1.99 -3.56 -18.22
CA ASN A 187 2.54 -4.65 -19.04
C ASN A 187 2.17 -6.05 -18.51
N TRP A 188 0.92 -6.18 -18.06
CA TRP A 188 0.40 -7.43 -17.51
C TRP A 188 0.23 -8.51 -18.59
N ARG A 189 0.72 -9.72 -18.30
CA ARG A 189 0.60 -10.86 -19.21
C ARG A 189 0.58 -12.19 -18.47
N THR A 190 -0.09 -13.16 -19.03
CA THR A 190 -0.07 -14.55 -18.56
C THR A 190 1.14 -15.28 -19.16
N LEU A 191 1.99 -15.85 -18.32
CA LEU A 191 3.16 -16.63 -18.73
C LEU A 191 2.80 -18.10 -18.96
N ARG A 192 1.96 -18.66 -18.05
CA ARG A 192 1.57 -20.05 -18.05
C ARG A 192 0.15 -20.21 -17.55
N SER A 193 -0.63 -21.03 -18.24
CA SER A 193 -1.95 -21.45 -17.78
C SER A 193 -2.11 -22.93 -18.14
N GLU A 194 -1.93 -23.80 -17.15
CA GLU A 194 -2.05 -25.26 -17.35
C GLU A 194 -3.27 -25.79 -16.62
N GLU A 195 -4.06 -26.51 -17.37
CA GLU A 195 -5.29 -27.15 -16.92
C GLU A 195 -4.98 -28.55 -16.39
N ARG A 196 -5.32 -28.83 -15.14
CA ARG A 196 -5.32 -30.18 -14.57
C ARG A 196 -6.77 -30.60 -14.33
N ARG A 197 -7.12 -31.74 -14.92
CA ARG A 197 -8.40 -32.40 -14.64
C ARG A 197 -8.34 -33.02 -13.24
N VAL A 198 -9.27 -32.71 -12.37
CA VAL A 198 -9.47 -33.32 -11.05
C VAL A 198 -10.54 -34.39 -11.18
#